data_4f9c1378a26766e7c4f51a7b889e7c57
#
_entry.id   4f9c1378a26766e7c4f51a7b889e7c57
#
_cell.length_a   1.000
_cell.length_b   1.000
_cell.length_c   1.000
_cell.angle_alpha   90.00
_cell.angle_beta   90.00
_cell.angle_gamma   90.00
#
_symmetry.space_group_name_H-M   'P 1'
#
loop_
_entity.id
_entity.type
_entity.pdbx_description
1 polymer ?
#
loop_
_entity_poly.entity_id
_entity_poly.type
_entity_poly.pdbx_seq_one_letter_code
_entity_poly.pdbx_strand_id
1 'polypeptide(L)'
;MAGPNWVRGIDESEAKERAMSLLKQVKIPEQADKYPEQLSGGQQQRVAIARSLCMQPKVMLFDEPTSALDPEMVSEVLETMVELAKSGMTMICVTHEMGFAKQVADRIIFMDEGEIVEENTPEEFFNNPQNNRTKTFLDQILT
;
A
#
# COMPACT_ATOMS: atom_id res chain seq x y z
N MET A 1 -14.18 12.41 -12.09
CA MET A 1 -13.96 12.25 -10.64
C MET A 1 -15.20 12.66 -9.85
N ALA A 2 -16.05 11.72 -9.58
CA ALA A 2 -17.34 11.99 -8.92
C ALA A 2 -17.22 12.15 -7.39
N GLY A 3 -16.28 11.44 -6.75
CA GLY A 3 -16.24 11.34 -5.29
C GLY A 3 -16.07 12.66 -4.51
N PRO A 4 -15.03 13.48 -4.74
CA PRO A 4 -14.83 14.72 -3.98
C PRO A 4 -15.91 15.76 -4.21
N ASN A 5 -16.39 15.91 -5.44
CA ASN A 5 -17.42 16.90 -5.78
C ASN A 5 -18.78 16.54 -5.17
N TRP A 6 -19.12 15.25 -5.19
CA TRP A 6 -20.44 14.79 -4.72
C TRP A 6 -20.50 14.62 -3.21
N VAL A 7 -19.39 14.20 -2.59
CA VAL A 7 -19.36 13.87 -1.16
C VAL A 7 -18.95 15.06 -0.30
N ARG A 8 -18.05 15.92 -0.78
CA ARG A 8 -17.49 17.04 -0.01
C ARG A 8 -17.83 18.43 -0.54
N GLY A 9 -18.53 18.52 -1.68
CA GLY A 9 -18.98 19.79 -2.26
C GLY A 9 -17.86 20.76 -2.65
N ILE A 10 -16.66 20.21 -3.00
CA ILE A 10 -15.56 21.05 -3.48
C ILE A 10 -15.75 21.41 -4.96
N ASP A 11 -15.21 22.56 -5.35
CA ASP A 11 -15.27 23.04 -6.73
C ASP A 11 -14.52 22.11 -7.69
N GLU A 12 -14.95 22.07 -8.96
CA GLU A 12 -14.35 21.20 -9.99
C GLU A 12 -12.87 21.52 -10.23
N SER A 13 -12.50 22.80 -10.21
CA SER A 13 -11.12 23.25 -10.36
C SER A 13 -10.24 22.74 -9.22
N GLU A 14 -10.71 22.89 -7.97
CA GLU A 14 -10.02 22.39 -6.78
C GLU A 14 -9.90 20.85 -6.81
N ALA A 15 -10.96 20.15 -7.23
CA ALA A 15 -10.95 18.71 -7.37
C ALA A 15 -9.90 18.24 -8.39
N LYS A 16 -9.79 18.94 -9.53
CA LYS A 16 -8.81 18.64 -10.57
C LYS A 16 -7.38 18.88 -10.09
N GLU A 17 -7.10 20.02 -9.46
CA GLU A 17 -5.78 20.33 -8.90
C GLU A 17 -5.35 19.28 -7.88
N ARG A 18 -6.25 18.89 -7.00
CA ARG A 18 -6.02 17.86 -5.99
C ARG A 18 -5.74 16.51 -6.63
N ALA A 19 -6.52 16.12 -7.63
CA ALA A 19 -6.32 14.88 -8.37
C ALA A 19 -4.92 14.85 -9.01
N MET A 20 -4.51 15.94 -9.66
CA MET A 20 -3.17 16.04 -10.28
C MET A 20 -2.06 15.99 -9.24
N SER A 21 -2.24 16.62 -8.08
CA SER A 21 -1.28 16.53 -6.97
C SER A 21 -1.12 15.09 -6.48
N LEU A 22 -2.21 14.34 -6.34
CA LEU A 22 -2.18 12.95 -5.92
C LEU A 22 -1.57 12.02 -6.98
N LEU A 23 -1.85 12.26 -8.27
CA LEU A 23 -1.20 11.50 -9.35
C LEU A 23 0.31 11.76 -9.40
N LYS A 24 0.76 12.97 -9.08
CA LYS A 24 2.19 13.28 -8.92
C LYS A 24 2.78 12.53 -7.72
N GLN A 25 2.05 12.49 -6.61
CA GLN A 25 2.49 11.77 -5.40
C GLN A 25 2.68 10.27 -5.65
N VAL A 26 1.82 9.65 -6.48
CA VAL A 26 1.96 8.25 -6.89
C VAL A 26 2.77 8.07 -8.19
N LYS A 27 3.47 9.12 -8.66
CA LYS A 27 4.43 9.12 -9.78
C LYS A 27 3.84 8.74 -11.15
N ILE A 28 2.59 9.09 -11.42
CA ILE A 28 1.94 8.86 -12.72
C ILE A 28 1.10 10.05 -13.22
N PRO A 29 1.58 11.30 -13.11
CA PRO A 29 0.80 12.47 -13.54
C PRO A 29 0.48 12.46 -15.04
N GLU A 30 1.33 11.86 -15.87
CA GLU A 30 1.17 11.73 -17.32
C GLU A 30 0.02 10.81 -17.74
N GLN A 31 -0.51 10.03 -16.80
CA GLN A 31 -1.63 9.11 -17.04
C GLN A 31 -3.02 9.74 -16.78
N ALA A 32 -3.07 11.04 -16.43
CA ALA A 32 -4.28 11.72 -15.96
C ALA A 32 -5.46 11.64 -16.94
N ASP A 33 -5.19 11.66 -18.25
CA ASP A 33 -6.20 11.68 -19.30
C ASP A 33 -6.51 10.29 -19.87
N LYS A 34 -5.94 9.23 -19.30
CA LYS A 34 -6.14 7.85 -19.74
C LYS A 34 -7.27 7.17 -18.98
N TYR A 35 -7.93 6.26 -19.67
CA TYR A 35 -8.89 5.34 -19.08
C TYR A 35 -8.18 4.15 -18.43
N PRO A 36 -8.80 3.48 -17.42
CA PRO A 36 -8.17 2.36 -16.70
C PRO A 36 -7.65 1.25 -17.60
N GLU A 37 -8.36 0.93 -18.68
CA GLU A 37 -7.96 -0.13 -19.62
C GLU A 37 -6.66 0.19 -20.39
N GLN A 38 -6.26 1.45 -20.42
CA GLN A 38 -5.02 1.93 -21.05
C GLN A 38 -3.81 1.93 -20.11
N LEU A 39 -4.00 1.54 -18.86
CA LEU A 39 -2.98 1.53 -17.81
C LEU A 39 -2.45 0.12 -17.55
N SER A 40 -1.15 0.02 -17.22
CA SER A 40 -0.60 -1.23 -16.68
C SER A 40 -1.22 -1.58 -15.32
N GLY A 41 -1.12 -2.83 -14.89
CA GLY A 41 -1.62 -3.26 -13.58
C GLY A 41 -1.05 -2.43 -12.43
N GLY A 42 0.24 -2.16 -12.43
CA GLY A 42 0.89 -1.31 -11.43
C GLY A 42 0.43 0.15 -11.46
N GLN A 43 0.18 0.70 -12.66
CA GLN A 43 -0.40 2.03 -12.80
C GLN A 43 -1.84 2.07 -12.30
N GLN A 44 -2.66 1.07 -12.60
CA GLN A 44 -4.03 0.95 -12.08
C GLN A 44 -4.03 0.90 -10.55
N GLN A 45 -3.10 0.15 -9.95
CA GLN A 45 -2.97 0.07 -8.49
C GLN A 45 -2.57 1.41 -7.87
N ARG A 46 -1.63 2.13 -8.49
CA ARG A 46 -1.24 3.48 -8.03
C ARG A 46 -2.39 4.49 -8.18
N VAL A 47 -3.20 4.40 -9.23
CA VAL A 47 -4.43 5.19 -9.36
C VAL A 47 -5.43 4.86 -8.25
N ALA A 48 -5.58 3.57 -7.90
CA ALA A 48 -6.46 3.15 -6.80
C ALA A 48 -6.00 3.75 -5.46
N ILE A 49 -4.68 3.77 -5.20
CA ILE A 49 -4.10 4.44 -4.03
C ILE A 49 -4.40 5.94 -4.06
N ALA A 50 -4.13 6.64 -5.17
CA ALA A 50 -4.43 8.06 -5.33
C ALA A 50 -5.91 8.37 -5.11
N ARG A 51 -6.80 7.55 -5.64
CA ARG A 51 -8.25 7.66 -5.42
C ARG A 51 -8.63 7.56 -3.94
N SER A 52 -8.02 6.63 -3.23
CA SER A 52 -8.25 6.47 -1.79
C SER A 52 -7.75 7.70 -1.01
N LEU A 53 -6.60 8.24 -1.38
CA LEU A 53 -6.04 9.46 -0.79
C LEU A 53 -6.90 10.71 -1.05
N CYS A 54 -7.68 10.75 -2.14
CA CYS A 54 -8.64 11.83 -2.40
C CYS A 54 -9.64 12.04 -1.27
N MET A 55 -9.97 10.99 -0.55
CA MET A 55 -10.90 11.03 0.59
C MET A 55 -10.27 11.60 1.86
N GLN A 56 -8.97 11.89 1.87
CA GLN A 56 -8.20 12.33 3.04
C GLN A 56 -8.38 11.40 4.25
N PRO A 57 -8.10 10.10 4.08
CA PRO A 57 -8.30 9.13 5.14
C PRO A 57 -7.32 9.37 6.29
N LYS A 58 -7.72 9.04 7.51
CA LYS A 58 -6.82 8.98 8.66
C LYS A 58 -6.03 7.67 8.70
N VAL A 59 -6.61 6.61 8.16
CA VAL A 59 -6.01 5.28 8.09
C VAL A 59 -6.28 4.70 6.71
N MET A 60 -5.27 4.10 6.09
CA MET A 60 -5.41 3.33 4.85
C MET A 60 -5.24 1.84 5.12
N LEU A 61 -6.11 1.05 4.49
CA LEU A 61 -6.07 -0.41 4.56
C LEU A 61 -5.64 -0.95 3.20
N PHE A 62 -4.63 -1.81 3.19
CA PHE A 62 -4.14 -2.51 2.01
C PHE A 62 -4.26 -4.01 2.23
N ASP A 63 -4.97 -4.67 1.34
CA ASP A 63 -5.13 -6.12 1.35
C ASP A 63 -4.43 -6.71 0.12
N GLU A 64 -3.23 -7.24 0.34
CA GLU A 64 -2.36 -7.82 -0.70
C GLU A 64 -2.26 -6.97 -1.99
N PRO A 65 -1.80 -5.72 -1.92
CA PRO A 65 -1.88 -4.78 -3.02
C PRO A 65 -1.05 -5.15 -4.26
N THR A 66 -0.15 -6.13 -4.13
CA THR A 66 0.76 -6.58 -5.19
C THR A 66 0.48 -7.98 -5.71
N SER A 67 -0.48 -8.72 -5.13
CA SER A 67 -0.71 -10.15 -5.40
C SER A 67 -1.08 -10.49 -6.86
N ALA A 68 -1.70 -9.56 -7.57
CA ALA A 68 -2.13 -9.73 -8.96
C ALA A 68 -1.21 -9.03 -9.97
N LEU A 69 -0.02 -8.61 -9.56
CA LEU A 69 0.92 -7.86 -10.40
C LEU A 69 2.11 -8.71 -10.83
N ASP A 70 2.63 -8.41 -12.02
CA ASP A 70 3.92 -8.94 -12.46
C ASP A 70 5.06 -8.37 -11.61
N PRO A 71 6.17 -9.11 -11.41
CA PRO A 71 7.28 -8.69 -10.56
C PRO A 71 7.85 -7.30 -10.86
N GLU A 72 7.87 -6.90 -12.13
CA GLU A 72 8.34 -5.57 -12.56
C GLU A 72 7.43 -4.44 -12.04
N MET A 73 6.13 -4.71 -11.90
CA MET A 73 5.15 -3.73 -11.44
C MET A 73 5.06 -3.67 -9.91
N VAL A 74 5.43 -4.74 -9.24
CA VAL A 74 5.41 -4.85 -7.76
C VAL A 74 6.29 -3.78 -7.13
N SER A 75 7.52 -3.61 -7.63
CA SER A 75 8.48 -2.64 -7.10
C SER A 75 7.95 -1.21 -7.13
N GLU A 76 7.31 -0.80 -8.22
CA GLU A 76 6.76 0.56 -8.37
C GLU A 76 5.62 0.85 -7.37
N VAL A 77 4.77 -0.14 -7.11
CA VAL A 77 3.68 -0.02 -6.13
C VAL A 77 4.24 0.03 -4.72
N LEU A 78 5.19 -0.86 -4.39
CA LEU A 78 5.83 -0.88 -3.08
C LEU A 78 6.60 0.41 -2.78
N GLU A 79 7.31 0.98 -3.75
CA GLU A 79 7.96 2.30 -3.59
C GLU A 79 6.95 3.39 -3.24
N THR A 80 5.81 3.41 -3.91
CA THR A 80 4.72 4.36 -3.60
C THR A 80 4.22 4.18 -2.16
N MET A 81 4.05 2.94 -1.71
CA MET A 81 3.63 2.63 -0.34
C MET A 81 4.70 2.99 0.69
N VAL A 82 5.98 2.81 0.37
CA VAL A 82 7.12 3.26 1.22
C VAL A 82 7.08 4.78 1.41
N GLU A 83 6.84 5.54 0.34
CA GLU A 83 6.74 7.00 0.43
C GLU A 83 5.53 7.45 1.26
N LEU A 84 4.40 6.76 1.14
CA LEU A 84 3.23 7.02 2.00
C LEU A 84 3.54 6.76 3.48
N ALA A 85 4.21 5.65 3.79
CA ALA A 85 4.64 5.35 5.15
C ALA A 85 5.57 6.44 5.71
N LYS A 86 6.56 6.88 4.93
CA LYS A 86 7.48 7.95 5.30
C LYS A 86 6.79 9.32 5.48
N SER A 87 5.68 9.56 4.79
CA SER A 87 4.89 10.78 4.95
C SER A 87 4.07 10.82 6.25
N GLY A 88 4.07 9.75 7.04
CA GLY A 88 3.33 9.65 8.30
C GLY A 88 1.90 9.14 8.14
N MET A 89 1.54 8.59 6.98
CA MET A 89 0.23 7.95 6.78
C MET A 89 0.11 6.71 7.65
N THR A 90 -0.93 6.65 8.48
CA THR A 90 -1.26 5.43 9.22
C THR A 90 -1.81 4.39 8.27
N MET A 91 -1.19 3.20 8.24
CA MET A 91 -1.53 2.13 7.32
C MET A 91 -1.62 0.79 8.04
N ILE A 92 -2.56 -0.04 7.61
CA ILE A 92 -2.59 -1.47 7.93
C ILE A 92 -2.45 -2.20 6.60
N CYS A 93 -1.40 -3.02 6.46
CA CYS A 93 -1.09 -3.73 5.23
C CYS A 93 -1.08 -5.24 5.48
N VAL A 94 -1.93 -5.97 4.76
CA VAL A 94 -1.80 -7.41 4.60
C VAL A 94 -0.90 -7.66 3.41
N THR A 95 0.23 -8.31 3.61
CA THR A 95 1.23 -8.50 2.56
C THR A 95 2.11 -9.71 2.84
N HIS A 96 2.63 -10.32 1.78
CA HIS A 96 3.69 -11.32 1.82
C HIS A 96 5.05 -10.74 1.35
N GLU A 97 5.10 -9.44 1.10
CA GLU A 97 6.32 -8.73 0.72
C GLU A 97 7.17 -8.42 1.97
N MET A 98 7.99 -9.38 2.39
CA MET A 98 8.74 -9.28 3.64
C MET A 98 9.78 -8.16 3.64
N GLY A 99 10.37 -7.87 2.47
CA GLY A 99 11.30 -6.73 2.33
C GLY A 99 10.62 -5.38 2.60
N PHE A 100 9.41 -5.20 2.09
CA PHE A 100 8.60 -4.03 2.35
C PHE A 100 8.21 -3.94 3.84
N ALA A 101 7.69 -5.04 4.41
CA ALA A 101 7.31 -5.07 5.82
C ALA A 101 8.48 -4.72 6.74
N LYS A 102 9.67 -5.28 6.48
CA LYS A 102 10.89 -4.98 7.25
C LYS A 102 11.31 -3.52 7.14
N GLN A 103 11.08 -2.89 5.99
CA GLN A 103 11.51 -1.52 5.72
C GLN A 103 10.63 -0.46 6.38
N VAL A 104 9.32 -0.69 6.46
CA VAL A 104 8.36 0.38 6.81
C VAL A 104 7.49 0.11 8.02
N ALA A 105 7.36 -1.14 8.46
CA ALA A 105 6.46 -1.46 9.55
C ALA A 105 7.01 -0.98 10.89
N ASP A 106 6.13 -0.42 11.73
CA ASP A 106 6.40 -0.18 13.15
C ASP A 106 6.07 -1.43 13.98
N ARG A 107 5.12 -2.22 13.49
CA ARG A 107 4.63 -3.45 14.12
C ARG A 107 4.32 -4.50 13.06
N ILE A 108 4.66 -5.75 13.34
CA ILE A 108 4.31 -6.90 12.52
C ILE A 108 3.41 -7.83 13.33
N ILE A 109 2.32 -8.26 12.71
CA ILE A 109 1.37 -9.22 13.25
C ILE A 109 1.34 -10.42 12.31
N PHE A 110 1.74 -11.58 12.80
CA PHE A 110 1.64 -12.83 12.08
C PHE A 110 0.35 -13.55 12.47
N MET A 111 -0.46 -13.87 11.47
CA MET A 111 -1.73 -14.56 11.64
C MET A 111 -1.68 -15.92 10.94
N ASP A 112 -2.25 -16.93 11.58
CA ASP A 112 -2.45 -18.25 11.02
C ASP A 112 -3.76 -18.85 11.55
N GLU A 113 -4.49 -19.56 10.71
CA GLU A 113 -5.78 -20.18 11.06
C GLU A 113 -6.81 -19.25 11.75
N GLY A 114 -6.76 -17.95 11.40
CA GLY A 114 -7.68 -16.93 11.95
C GLY A 114 -7.28 -16.39 13.33
N GLU A 115 -6.11 -16.76 13.84
CA GLU A 115 -5.60 -16.33 15.14
C GLU A 115 -4.31 -15.51 14.97
N ILE A 116 -4.06 -14.59 15.91
CA ILE A 116 -2.78 -13.90 16.02
C ILE A 116 -1.80 -14.84 16.69
N VAL A 117 -0.77 -15.25 15.94
CA VAL A 117 0.28 -16.17 16.38
C VAL A 117 1.41 -15.43 17.09
N GLU A 118 1.84 -14.30 16.50
CA GLU A 118 2.91 -13.48 17.06
C GLU A 118 2.73 -12.02 16.64
N GLU A 119 3.08 -11.12 17.55
CA GLU A 119 3.11 -9.68 17.32
C GLU A 119 4.43 -9.13 17.87
N ASN A 120 5.17 -8.39 17.04
CA ASN A 120 6.46 -7.84 17.46
C ASN A 120 6.90 -6.65 16.60
N THR A 121 8.00 -5.99 16.98
CA THR A 121 8.69 -5.06 16.10
C THR A 121 9.30 -5.81 14.91
N PRO A 122 9.57 -5.16 13.75
CA PRO A 122 10.21 -5.82 12.63
C PRO A 122 11.55 -6.48 13.01
N GLU A 123 12.36 -5.79 13.79
CA GLU A 123 13.65 -6.30 14.22
C GLU A 123 13.53 -7.63 14.97
N GLU A 124 12.66 -7.69 15.98
CA GLU A 124 12.44 -8.91 16.75
C GLU A 124 11.75 -9.99 15.93
N PHE A 125 10.77 -9.63 15.13
CA PHE A 125 10.02 -10.59 14.31
C PHE A 125 10.93 -11.34 13.32
N PHE A 126 11.83 -10.62 12.64
CA PHE A 126 12.72 -11.24 11.63
C PHE A 126 13.96 -11.88 12.21
N ASN A 127 14.54 -11.32 13.29
CA ASN A 127 15.83 -11.78 13.82
C ASN A 127 15.68 -12.73 15.01
N ASN A 128 14.57 -12.64 15.74
CA ASN A 128 14.36 -13.40 16.98
C ASN A 128 12.89 -13.84 17.14
N PRO A 129 12.29 -14.51 16.15
CA PRO A 129 10.90 -14.97 16.23
C PRO A 129 10.72 -15.92 17.42
N GLN A 130 9.66 -15.69 18.21
CA GLN A 130 9.42 -16.44 19.44
C GLN A 130 8.61 -17.72 19.18
N ASN A 131 7.64 -17.65 18.25
CA ASN A 131 6.77 -18.77 17.96
C ASN A 131 7.38 -19.71 16.90
N ASN A 132 7.28 -21.01 17.11
CA ASN A 132 7.79 -22.01 16.15
C ASN A 132 7.09 -21.91 14.78
N ARG A 133 5.80 -21.56 14.75
CA ARG A 133 5.07 -21.39 13.50
C ARG A 133 5.60 -20.19 12.69
N THR A 134 5.94 -19.08 13.41
CA THR A 134 6.61 -17.91 12.81
C THR A 134 7.97 -18.29 12.22
N LYS A 135 8.78 -19.06 12.96
CA LYS A 135 10.09 -19.54 12.47
C LYS A 135 9.93 -20.34 11.19
N THR A 136 9.03 -21.32 11.17
CA THR A 136 8.78 -22.14 9.98
C THR A 136 8.33 -21.28 8.80
N PHE A 137 7.47 -20.31 9.01
CA PHE A 137 7.00 -19.39 7.97
C PHE A 137 8.15 -18.55 7.40
N LEU A 138 8.97 -17.97 8.25
CA LEU A 138 10.11 -17.16 7.82
C LEU A 138 11.17 -17.99 7.08
N ASP A 139 11.45 -19.20 7.54
CA ASP A 139 12.37 -20.13 6.87
C ASP A 139 11.90 -20.47 5.44
N GLN A 140 10.59 -20.59 5.23
CA GLN A 140 10.02 -20.87 3.90
C GLN A 140 10.08 -19.70 2.94
N ILE A 141 9.96 -18.47 3.45
CA ILE A 141 9.88 -17.26 2.60
C ILE A 141 11.26 -16.65 2.36
N LEU A 142 12.17 -16.73 3.32
CA LEU A 142 13.49 -16.13 3.23
C LEU A 142 14.56 -17.04 2.61
N THR A 143 14.22 -18.26 2.29
CA THR A 143 15.05 -19.19 1.51
C THR A 143 14.79 -19.08 0.04
#